data_b227b248813a1bab8241c50a8e0ccfa5
#
_entry.id   b227b248813a1bab8241c50a8e0ccfa5
#
_cell.length_a   1.000
_cell.length_b   1.000
_cell.length_c   1.000
_cell.angle_alpha   90.00
_cell.angle_beta   90.00
_cell.angle_gamma   90.00
#
_symmetry.space_group_name_H-M   'P 1'
#
loop_
_entity.id
_entity.type
_entity.pdbx_description
1 polymer ?
#
loop_
_entity_poly.entity_id
_entity_poly.type
_entity_poly.pdbx_seq_one_letter_code
_entity_poly.pdbx_strand_id
1 'polypeptide(L)'
;MKITFNDATEITIQSASIRVDGSLLIKTISATEEELRTMFQDEFKTRKMVATERESTVATYENYTNLNALVKYIGGILGVVMYREKESPMDRIDTLEEHVDNLTEANKSREAECVELIATVDSILTDVLPALLGDGTEETDTENTDTK
;
A
#
# COMPACT_ATOMS: atom_id res chain seq x y z
N MET A 1 4.24 -29.46 9.79
CA MET A 1 3.94 -28.65 8.58
C MET A 1 4.97 -28.97 7.50
N LYS A 2 4.56 -29.02 6.24
CA LYS A 2 5.45 -29.27 5.07
C LYS A 2 5.23 -28.17 4.04
N ILE A 3 6.25 -27.89 3.26
CA ILE A 3 6.13 -27.12 2.01
C ILE A 3 6.37 -28.07 0.85
N THR A 4 5.46 -28.05 -0.12
CA THR A 4 5.58 -28.71 -1.41
C THR A 4 5.88 -27.64 -2.45
N PHE A 5 6.99 -27.80 -3.15
CA PHE A 5 7.42 -26.90 -4.23
C PHE A 5 6.70 -27.19 -5.54
N ASN A 6 6.88 -26.34 -6.54
CA ASN A 6 6.28 -26.50 -7.85
C ASN A 6 6.71 -27.78 -8.59
N ASP A 7 7.88 -28.30 -8.30
CA ASP A 7 8.41 -29.57 -8.83
C ASP A 7 8.00 -30.81 -8.02
N ALA A 8 7.05 -30.64 -7.08
CA ALA A 8 6.61 -31.66 -6.13
C ALA A 8 7.67 -32.11 -5.10
N THR A 9 8.81 -31.42 -5.00
CA THR A 9 9.77 -31.65 -3.91
C THR A 9 9.15 -31.15 -2.59
N GLU A 10 9.37 -31.86 -1.49
CA GLU A 10 8.85 -31.52 -0.18
C GLU A 10 9.95 -31.23 0.82
N ILE A 11 9.70 -30.27 1.70
CA ILE A 11 10.54 -29.98 2.87
C ILE A 11 9.69 -29.86 4.12
N THR A 12 10.17 -30.41 5.22
CA THR A 12 9.51 -30.24 6.52
C THR A 12 9.90 -28.89 7.13
N ILE A 13 8.92 -28.11 7.54
CA ILE A 13 9.11 -26.79 8.13
C ILE A 13 8.44 -26.69 9.49
N GLN A 14 8.92 -25.76 10.30
CA GLN A 14 8.29 -25.39 11.57
C GLN A 14 7.19 -24.34 11.38
N SER A 15 7.49 -23.32 10.59
CA SER A 15 6.55 -22.25 10.30
C SER A 15 6.87 -21.58 8.97
N ALA A 16 5.83 -21.04 8.33
CA ALA A 16 5.93 -20.12 7.20
C ALA A 16 4.98 -18.95 7.44
N SER A 17 5.47 -17.74 7.31
CA SER A 17 4.67 -16.54 7.54
C SER A 17 5.15 -15.38 6.67
N ILE A 18 4.20 -14.59 6.20
CA ILE A 18 4.48 -13.34 5.51
C ILE A 18 4.72 -12.27 6.58
N ARG A 19 5.82 -11.54 6.47
CA ARG A 19 6.20 -10.44 7.37
C ARG A 19 5.52 -9.15 6.93
N VAL A 20 5.60 -8.14 7.79
CA VAL A 20 5.03 -6.80 7.52
C VAL A 20 5.67 -6.14 6.29
N ASP A 21 6.92 -6.47 6.00
CA ASP A 21 7.65 -6.01 4.81
C ASP A 21 7.30 -6.76 3.52
N GLY A 22 6.33 -7.68 3.56
CA GLY A 22 5.92 -8.50 2.43
C GLY A 22 6.82 -9.70 2.17
N SER A 23 7.94 -9.86 2.89
CA SER A 23 8.82 -11.02 2.76
C SER A 23 8.19 -12.27 3.36
N LEU A 24 8.47 -13.41 2.74
CA LEU A 24 8.11 -14.73 3.26
C LEU A 24 9.26 -15.27 4.12
N LEU A 25 8.97 -15.52 5.40
CA LEU A 25 9.91 -16.16 6.32
C LEU A 25 9.49 -17.61 6.55
N ILE A 26 10.36 -18.54 6.16
CA ILE A 26 10.18 -19.98 6.38
C ILE A 26 11.22 -20.43 7.39
N LYS A 27 10.82 -21.14 8.44
CA LYS A 27 11.72 -21.70 9.46
C LYS A 27 11.72 -23.21 9.40
N THR A 28 12.90 -23.81 9.43
CA THR A 28 13.11 -25.26 9.41
C THR A 28 14.28 -25.70 10.27
N ILE A 29 14.25 -26.96 10.70
CA ILE A 29 15.37 -27.65 11.35
C ILE A 29 15.80 -28.91 10.59
N SER A 30 15.08 -29.24 9.53
CA SER A 30 15.20 -30.54 8.85
C SER A 30 16.12 -30.50 7.62
N ALA A 31 16.76 -29.36 7.34
CA ALA A 31 17.65 -29.22 6.19
C ALA A 31 18.90 -28.41 6.57
N THR A 32 19.96 -28.65 5.84
CA THR A 32 21.22 -27.89 5.93
C THR A 32 21.11 -26.55 5.17
N GLU A 33 22.03 -25.63 5.48
CA GLU A 33 22.09 -24.33 4.78
C GLU A 33 22.30 -24.49 3.27
N GLU A 34 23.13 -25.46 2.86
CA GLU A 34 23.42 -25.72 1.44
C GLU A 34 22.20 -26.27 0.70
N GLU A 35 21.48 -27.20 1.33
CA GLU A 35 20.23 -27.74 0.77
C GLU A 35 19.16 -26.65 0.63
N LEU A 36 19.00 -25.80 1.66
CA LEU A 36 18.08 -24.68 1.59
C LEU A 36 18.44 -23.71 0.49
N ARG A 37 19.74 -23.38 0.38
CA ARG A 37 20.22 -22.50 -0.68
C ARG A 37 19.89 -23.07 -2.06
N THR A 38 20.19 -24.34 -2.30
CA THR A 38 19.92 -25.01 -3.59
C THR A 38 18.44 -25.08 -3.91
N MET A 39 17.59 -25.38 -2.92
CA MET A 39 16.13 -25.47 -3.13
C MET A 39 15.47 -24.12 -3.37
N PHE A 40 15.88 -23.11 -2.60
CA PHE A 40 15.24 -21.79 -2.65
C PHE A 40 15.86 -20.79 -3.64
N GLN A 41 17.01 -21.10 -4.22
CA GLN A 41 17.58 -20.37 -5.36
C GLN A 41 16.98 -20.77 -6.71
N ASP A 42 16.32 -21.92 -6.77
CA ASP A 42 15.67 -22.39 -7.99
C ASP A 42 14.31 -21.69 -8.16
N GLU A 43 14.27 -20.73 -9.07
CA GLU A 43 13.07 -19.93 -9.38
C GLU A 43 11.89 -20.79 -9.83
N PHE A 44 12.13 -21.89 -10.55
CA PHE A 44 11.07 -22.79 -10.98
C PHE A 44 10.39 -23.48 -9.81
N LYS A 45 11.19 -23.93 -8.82
CA LYS A 45 10.67 -24.56 -7.60
C LYS A 45 9.89 -23.59 -6.75
N THR A 46 10.41 -22.38 -6.58
CA THR A 46 9.85 -21.38 -5.66
C THR A 46 8.71 -20.56 -6.26
N ARG A 47 8.44 -20.71 -7.56
CA ARG A 47 7.32 -20.04 -8.22
C ARG A 47 5.98 -20.35 -7.57
N LYS A 48 5.81 -21.58 -7.09
CA LYS A 48 4.62 -21.97 -6.31
C LYS A 48 5.03 -22.90 -5.17
N MET A 49 4.72 -22.50 -3.97
CA MET A 49 4.98 -23.26 -2.75
C MET A 49 3.67 -23.43 -1.98
N VAL A 50 3.33 -24.65 -1.64
CA VAL A 50 2.10 -24.98 -0.91
C VAL A 50 2.48 -25.47 0.47
N ALA A 51 2.05 -24.76 1.51
CA ALA A 51 2.22 -25.19 2.88
C ALA A 51 1.04 -26.07 3.31
N THR A 52 1.34 -27.27 3.77
CA THR A 52 0.35 -28.24 4.24
C THR A 52 0.62 -28.65 5.67
N GLU A 53 -0.45 -28.80 6.44
CA GLU A 53 -0.41 -29.36 7.80
C GLU A 53 -1.50 -30.42 7.94
N ARG A 54 -1.11 -31.64 8.40
CA ARG A 54 -2.05 -32.77 8.55
C ARG A 54 -2.93 -32.99 7.31
N GLU A 55 -2.31 -32.96 6.11
CA GLU A 55 -2.95 -33.14 4.80
C GLU A 55 -3.89 -32.00 4.36
N SER A 56 -4.01 -30.96 5.15
CA SER A 56 -4.78 -29.76 4.76
C SER A 56 -3.84 -28.67 4.28
N THR A 57 -4.22 -27.99 3.17
CA THR A 57 -3.51 -26.82 2.69
C THR A 57 -3.75 -25.63 3.65
N VAL A 58 -2.68 -25.13 4.24
CA VAL A 58 -2.73 -23.99 5.17
C VAL A 58 -2.53 -22.67 4.42
N ALA A 59 -1.59 -22.64 3.49
CA ALA A 59 -1.29 -21.46 2.69
C ALA A 59 -0.65 -21.83 1.35
N THR A 60 -0.82 -20.97 0.36
CA THR A 60 -0.12 -21.03 -0.92
C THR A 60 0.67 -19.74 -1.09
N TYR A 61 1.95 -19.87 -1.41
CA TYR A 61 2.86 -18.77 -1.67
C TYR A 61 3.27 -18.81 -3.13
N GLU A 62 2.97 -17.75 -3.87
CA GLU A 62 3.22 -17.66 -5.30
C GLU A 62 4.21 -16.54 -5.61
N ASN A 63 5.14 -16.83 -6.55
CA ASN A 63 6.14 -15.88 -7.05
C ASN A 63 7.15 -15.37 -6.02
N TYR A 64 7.41 -16.13 -4.96
CA TYR A 64 8.50 -15.85 -4.02
C TYR A 64 9.80 -16.48 -4.56
N THR A 65 10.35 -15.91 -5.61
CA THR A 65 11.50 -16.45 -6.35
C THR A 65 12.84 -15.85 -5.93
N ASN A 66 12.82 -14.73 -5.23
CA ASN A 66 14.04 -14.04 -4.83
C ASN A 66 14.46 -14.43 -3.40
N LEU A 67 15.50 -15.27 -3.30
CA LEU A 67 16.13 -15.62 -2.02
C LEU A 67 16.99 -14.44 -1.54
N ASN A 68 16.56 -13.77 -0.48
CA ASN A 68 17.27 -12.62 0.08
C ASN A 68 18.30 -13.03 1.14
N ALA A 69 17.90 -13.84 2.11
CA ALA A 69 18.77 -14.20 3.22
C ALA A 69 18.47 -15.58 3.81
N LEU A 70 19.53 -16.23 4.31
CA LEU A 70 19.45 -17.38 5.21
C LEU A 70 19.86 -16.91 6.60
N VAL A 71 18.98 -17.09 7.58
CA VAL A 71 19.16 -16.64 8.96
C VAL A 71 19.31 -17.84 9.88
N LYS A 72 20.39 -17.86 10.69
CA LYS A 72 20.58 -18.86 11.73
C LYS A 72 20.02 -18.38 13.04
N TYR A 73 19.09 -19.13 13.60
CA TYR A 73 18.54 -18.91 14.94
C TYR A 73 19.19 -19.83 15.97
N ILE A 74 19.02 -19.50 17.24
CA ILE A 74 19.44 -20.35 18.36
C ILE A 74 18.70 -21.69 18.30
N GLY A 75 19.37 -22.78 18.65
CA GLY A 75 18.77 -24.11 18.63
C GLY A 75 18.80 -24.82 17.26
N GLY A 76 19.61 -24.35 16.33
CA GLY A 76 19.79 -25.02 15.03
C GLY A 76 18.64 -24.75 14.03
N ILE A 77 17.79 -23.77 14.32
CA ILE A 77 16.73 -23.37 13.41
C ILE A 77 17.32 -22.51 12.29
N LEU A 78 17.01 -22.85 11.06
CA LEU A 78 17.34 -22.05 9.88
C LEU A 78 16.10 -21.35 9.37
N GLY A 79 16.24 -20.06 9.05
CA GLY A 79 15.21 -19.24 8.44
C GLY A 79 15.60 -18.87 7.02
N VAL A 80 14.66 -19.03 6.11
CA VAL A 80 14.77 -18.58 4.71
C VAL A 80 13.90 -17.35 4.56
N VAL A 81 14.47 -16.25 4.07
CA VAL A 81 13.75 -15.02 3.78
C VAL A 81 13.70 -14.83 2.27
N MET A 82 12.48 -14.74 1.74
CA MET A 82 12.24 -14.61 0.30
C MET A 82 11.35 -13.41 0.00
N TYR A 83 11.61 -12.79 -1.15
CA TYR A 83 10.74 -11.75 -1.71
C TYR A 83 10.05 -12.23 -2.97
N ARG A 84 8.91 -11.63 -3.27
CA ARG A 84 8.26 -11.86 -4.56
C ARG A 84 9.11 -11.29 -5.70
N GLU A 85 9.03 -11.91 -6.86
CA GLU A 85 9.56 -11.34 -8.09
C GLU A 85 8.96 -9.93 -8.30
N LYS A 86 9.80 -8.93 -8.51
CA LYS A 86 9.47 -7.49 -8.61
C LYS A 86 9.08 -6.79 -7.29
N GLU A 87 9.25 -7.44 -6.15
CA GLU A 87 9.05 -6.82 -4.84
C GLU A 87 10.33 -6.86 -4.00
N SER A 88 11.49 -6.65 -4.60
CA SER A 88 12.70 -6.41 -3.80
C SER A 88 12.52 -5.16 -2.94
N PRO A 89 13.22 -5.00 -1.81
CA PRO A 89 13.14 -3.76 -1.03
C PRO A 89 13.41 -2.51 -1.86
N MET A 90 14.28 -2.63 -2.87
CA MET A 90 14.60 -1.54 -3.80
C MET A 90 13.42 -1.23 -4.70
N ASP A 91 12.79 -2.23 -5.32
CA ASP A 91 11.61 -2.05 -6.17
C ASP A 91 10.42 -1.47 -5.40
N ARG A 92 10.32 -1.81 -4.10
CA ARG A 92 9.29 -1.24 -3.22
C ARG A 92 9.57 0.21 -2.87
N ILE A 93 10.84 0.58 -2.71
CA ILE A 93 11.25 1.98 -2.51
C ILE A 93 10.90 2.78 -3.75
N ASP A 94 11.28 2.32 -4.93
CA ASP A 94 10.99 2.97 -6.21
C ASP A 94 9.47 3.14 -6.41
N THR A 95 8.69 2.10 -6.12
CA THR A 95 7.22 2.15 -6.20
C THR A 95 6.61 3.12 -5.18
N LEU A 96 7.16 3.17 -3.96
CA LEU A 96 6.71 4.10 -2.93
C LEU A 96 7.09 5.54 -3.26
N GLU A 97 8.26 5.78 -3.82
CA GLU A 97 8.68 7.11 -4.31
C GLU A 97 7.75 7.59 -5.42
N GLU A 98 7.44 6.73 -6.40
CA GLU A 98 6.47 7.04 -7.45
C GLU A 98 5.06 7.36 -6.88
N HIS A 99 4.60 6.61 -5.88
CA HIS A 99 3.34 6.88 -5.21
C HIS A 99 3.35 8.20 -4.45
N VAL A 100 4.45 8.54 -3.78
CA VAL A 100 4.62 9.82 -3.06
C VAL A 100 4.61 10.99 -4.04
N ASP A 101 5.29 10.86 -5.17
CA ASP A 101 5.30 11.89 -6.21
C ASP A 101 3.90 12.11 -6.80
N ASN A 102 3.19 11.04 -7.12
CA ASN A 102 1.81 11.09 -7.61
C ASN A 102 0.85 11.74 -6.60
N LEU A 103 0.98 11.41 -5.31
CA LEU A 103 0.18 12.03 -4.24
C LEU A 103 0.51 13.50 -4.05
N THR A 104 1.79 13.87 -4.19
CA THR A 104 2.24 15.26 -4.09
C THR A 104 1.67 16.10 -5.24
N GLU A 105 1.68 15.56 -6.45
CA GLU A 105 1.10 16.22 -7.63
C GLU A 105 -0.42 16.37 -7.52
N ALA A 106 -1.11 15.30 -7.04
CA ALA A 106 -2.55 15.34 -6.78
C ALA A 106 -2.92 16.36 -5.69
N ASN A 107 -2.11 16.50 -4.65
CA ASN A 107 -2.32 17.51 -3.61
C ASN A 107 -2.13 18.93 -4.15
N LYS A 108 -1.11 19.18 -4.96
CA LYS A 108 -0.92 20.49 -5.62
C LYS A 108 -2.12 20.85 -6.50
N SER A 109 -2.65 19.88 -7.25
CA SER A 109 -3.85 20.09 -8.07
C SER A 109 -5.06 20.47 -7.23
N ARG A 110 -5.28 19.75 -6.10
CA ARG A 110 -6.35 20.06 -5.17
C ARG A 110 -6.19 21.41 -4.48
N GLU A 111 -4.97 21.79 -4.14
CA GLU A 111 -4.68 23.12 -3.59
C GLU A 111 -5.03 24.23 -4.58
N ALA A 112 -4.67 24.03 -5.87
CA ALA A 112 -5.04 24.97 -6.91
C ALA A 112 -6.57 25.08 -7.10
N GLU A 113 -7.29 23.95 -7.11
CA GLU A 113 -8.74 23.91 -7.17
C GLU A 113 -9.40 24.61 -5.95
N CYS A 114 -8.84 24.41 -4.75
CA CYS A 114 -9.30 25.09 -3.56
C CYS A 114 -9.10 26.59 -3.62
N VAL A 115 -7.98 27.08 -4.14
CA VAL A 115 -7.70 28.51 -4.33
C VAL A 115 -8.68 29.11 -5.35
N GLU A 116 -8.98 28.42 -6.43
CA GLU A 116 -9.94 28.85 -7.45
C GLU A 116 -11.37 28.89 -6.88
N LEU A 117 -11.75 27.88 -6.08
CA LEU A 117 -13.04 27.86 -5.39
C LEU A 117 -13.17 29.02 -4.40
N ILE A 118 -12.15 29.30 -3.62
CA ILE A 118 -12.15 30.44 -2.68
C ILE A 118 -12.30 31.75 -3.43
N ALA A 119 -11.57 31.95 -4.54
CA ALA A 119 -11.69 33.15 -5.35
C ALA A 119 -13.09 33.30 -5.95
N THR A 120 -13.73 32.19 -6.36
CA THR A 120 -15.11 32.19 -6.88
C THR A 120 -16.10 32.54 -5.78
N VAL A 121 -15.95 31.98 -4.58
CA VAL A 121 -16.79 32.29 -3.43
C VAL A 121 -16.65 33.75 -3.02
N ASP A 122 -15.42 34.28 -2.98
CA ASP A 122 -15.16 35.68 -2.67
C ASP A 122 -15.81 36.64 -3.71
N SER A 123 -15.75 36.30 -4.99
CA SER A 123 -16.41 37.06 -6.04
C SER A 123 -17.95 37.05 -5.89
N ILE A 124 -18.53 35.91 -5.56
CA ILE A 124 -19.96 35.79 -5.29
C ILE A 124 -20.37 36.67 -4.08
N LEU A 125 -19.58 36.64 -3.02
CA LEU A 125 -19.83 37.38 -1.80
C LEU A 125 -19.68 38.91 -1.96
N THR A 126 -18.68 39.33 -2.75
CA THR A 126 -18.34 40.74 -2.91
C THR A 126 -19.07 41.44 -4.06
N ASP A 127 -19.30 40.73 -5.15
CA ASP A 127 -19.85 41.33 -6.38
C ASP A 127 -21.32 40.97 -6.62
N VAL A 128 -21.70 39.70 -6.44
CA VAL A 128 -23.03 39.21 -6.81
C VAL A 128 -24.06 39.43 -5.71
N LEU A 129 -23.72 39.14 -4.46
CA LEU A 129 -24.66 39.32 -3.32
C LEU A 129 -25.03 40.77 -3.09
N PRO A 130 -24.12 41.76 -3.09
CA PRO A 130 -24.47 43.16 -2.97
C PRO A 130 -25.30 43.67 -4.14
N ALA A 131 -25.02 43.19 -5.37
CA ALA A 131 -25.82 43.56 -6.55
C ALA A 131 -27.27 43.04 -6.48
N LEU A 132 -27.47 41.86 -5.88
CA LEU A 132 -28.81 41.29 -5.68
C LEU A 132 -29.55 41.89 -4.49
N LEU A 133 -28.87 42.32 -3.44
CA LEU A 133 -29.45 42.88 -2.21
C LEU A 133 -29.49 44.42 -2.21
N GLY A 134 -28.78 45.08 -3.12
CA GLY A 134 -28.62 46.53 -3.17
C GLY A 134 -29.75 47.32 -3.81
N ASP A 135 -30.84 46.72 -4.28
CA ASP A 135 -31.98 47.42 -4.90
C ASP A 135 -33.21 47.45 -3.99
N GLY A 136 -33.00 47.57 -2.70
CA GLY A 136 -34.07 47.67 -1.68
C GLY A 136 -34.01 48.95 -0.85
N THR A 137 -33.61 50.09 -1.42
CA THR A 137 -33.92 51.39 -0.81
C THR A 137 -35.27 51.88 -1.28
N GLU A 138 -36.35 51.42 -0.61
CA GLU A 138 -37.60 52.11 -0.65
C GLU A 138 -37.41 53.50 -0.03
N GLU A 139 -37.50 54.53 -0.87
CA GLU A 139 -37.76 55.90 -0.44
C GLU A 139 -39.13 55.93 0.28
N THR A 140 -39.12 56.00 1.57
CA THR A 140 -40.30 56.43 2.31
C THR A 140 -40.43 57.94 2.19
N ASP A 141 -41.19 58.39 1.21
CA ASP A 141 -41.71 59.70 1.12
C ASP A 141 -42.64 59.95 2.36
N THR A 142 -42.09 60.66 3.31
CA THR A 142 -42.94 61.26 4.35
C THR A 142 -43.55 62.56 3.82
N GLU A 143 -44.70 62.40 3.25
CA GLU A 143 -45.54 63.58 2.91
C GLU A 143 -46.00 64.21 4.22
N ASN A 144 -45.43 65.34 4.47
CA ASN A 144 -45.87 66.27 5.58
C ASN A 144 -47.04 67.06 5.07
N THR A 145 -48.27 66.70 5.44
CA THR A 145 -49.43 67.56 5.27
C THR A 145 -49.70 68.34 6.56
N ASP A 146 -49.22 69.53 6.53
CA ASP A 146 -49.61 70.62 7.41
C ASP A 146 -51.00 71.07 7.05
N THR A 147 -51.97 71.03 7.98
CA THR A 147 -53.20 71.87 7.92
C THR A 147 -53.77 72.08 9.31
N LYS A 148 -53.61 73.31 9.80
CA LYS A 148 -54.56 74.13 10.61
C LYS A 148 -55.07 73.61 11.93
#